data_f2e1f9c1d24baf74305044c352a6caff
#
_entry.id   f2e1f9c1d24baf74305044c352a6caff
#
_cell.length_a   1.000
_cell.length_b   1.000
_cell.length_c   1.000
_cell.angle_alpha   90.00
_cell.angle_beta   90.00
_cell.angle_gamma   90.00
#
_symmetry.space_group_name_H-M   'P 1'
#
loop_
_entity.id
_entity.type
_entity.pdbx_description
1 polymer ?
#
loop_
_entity_poly.entity_id
_entity_poly.type
_entity_poly.pdbx_seq_one_letter_code
_entity_poly.pdbx_strand_id
1 'polypeptide(L)'
;MESLGTVTILGHGCQWIDLNPCARYIIAMSLRLIRIIIVLMGALLVAGGAYTVYWYNAAAELRAGIDRWAQDRRAAGWTVDLGDPDITGFPTRLEAFFQTPQISGPDSWWRWVAPNIRATAAPWLPGEIAVSAPGVHVVTRRSGDVWAELDKAEADIVIENAAMKNIVARLAGVRIRLPGGEMLVAESAVMRLLGSVPATPSIDVGAYTPHPDPSDMGFGVALDVRKIVLPDQWRPVLGRNIGKIALDAVIVGEIAPAASLKHTLTRWRDGGGTVEVAALALYWDVLRLRTSGTFALDGKLQPEGAMVADIRGIEAAMDRLLAAGVINSRAAFAARIISRALSFGGGSARLPLSVQEQRLFIGPAPVLRIKPIRWN
;
A
#
# COMPACT_ATOMS: atom_id res chain seq x y z
N MET A 1 -79.44 93.00 -3.19
CA MET A 1 -79.61 92.30 -1.94
C MET A 1 -79.35 90.81 -2.24
N GLU A 2 -78.29 90.39 -1.78
CA GLU A 2 -77.81 89.06 -1.54
C GLU A 2 -77.90 88.00 -2.66
N SER A 3 -76.75 87.74 -3.28
CA SER A 3 -76.46 86.67 -4.19
C SER A 3 -75.95 85.44 -3.39
N LEU A 4 -76.66 84.37 -3.52
CA LEU A 4 -76.18 83.06 -3.03
C LEU A 4 -75.16 82.46 -4.00
N GLY A 5 -73.95 82.27 -3.51
CA GLY A 5 -72.87 81.62 -4.26
C GLY A 5 -73.05 80.12 -4.30
N THR A 6 -73.01 79.57 -5.52
CA THR A 6 -73.02 78.14 -5.76
C THR A 6 -71.59 77.55 -5.61
N VAL A 7 -71.37 76.64 -4.65
CA VAL A 7 -70.11 75.92 -4.51
C VAL A 7 -70.11 74.73 -5.46
N THR A 8 -69.25 74.77 -6.45
CA THR A 8 -69.01 73.65 -7.36
C THR A 8 -67.95 72.74 -6.76
N ILE A 9 -68.32 71.51 -6.37
CA ILE A 9 -67.40 70.49 -5.92
C ILE A 9 -66.79 69.84 -7.17
N LEU A 10 -65.51 70.12 -7.41
CA LEU A 10 -64.72 69.45 -8.42
C LEU A 10 -64.38 68.04 -7.91
N GLY A 11 -65.02 67.03 -8.50
CA GLY A 11 -64.70 65.65 -8.28
C GLY A 11 -63.33 65.33 -8.87
N HIS A 12 -62.38 64.97 -7.99
CA HIS A 12 -61.10 64.46 -8.42
C HIS A 12 -61.31 63.01 -8.89
N GLY A 13 -61.36 62.80 -10.22
CA GLY A 13 -61.26 61.42 -10.79
C GLY A 13 -59.91 60.80 -10.53
N CYS A 14 -59.92 59.65 -9.89
CA CYS A 14 -58.75 58.80 -9.82
C CYS A 14 -58.33 58.43 -11.24
N GLN A 15 -57.25 59.04 -11.75
CA GLN A 15 -56.60 58.60 -12.98
C GLN A 15 -55.87 57.27 -12.65
N TRP A 16 -56.39 56.16 -13.16
CA TRP A 16 -55.69 54.92 -13.25
C TRP A 16 -54.52 55.16 -14.20
N ILE A 17 -53.32 55.07 -13.63
CA ILE A 17 -52.09 55.07 -14.43
C ILE A 17 -52.06 53.74 -15.19
N ASP A 18 -52.47 53.81 -16.49
CA ASP A 18 -52.27 52.66 -17.39
C ASP A 18 -50.76 52.44 -17.62
N LEU A 19 -50.21 51.54 -16.91
CA LEU A 19 -48.83 51.14 -17.12
C LEU A 19 -48.67 50.55 -18.52
N ASN A 20 -47.79 51.20 -19.31
CA ASN A 20 -47.38 50.76 -20.65
C ASN A 20 -47.27 49.25 -20.75
N PRO A 21 -47.78 48.54 -21.77
CA PRO A 21 -47.75 47.10 -21.90
C PRO A 21 -46.33 46.52 -21.76
N CYS A 22 -45.27 47.25 -22.14
CA CYS A 22 -43.89 46.91 -21.90
C CYS A 22 -43.53 46.87 -20.41
N ALA A 23 -44.04 47.79 -19.59
CA ALA A 23 -43.78 47.82 -18.15
C ALA A 23 -44.46 46.61 -17.43
N ARG A 24 -45.70 46.28 -17.86
CA ARG A 24 -46.40 45.06 -17.35
C ARG A 24 -45.65 43.75 -17.70
N TYR A 25 -45.06 43.70 -18.91
CA TYR A 25 -44.25 42.50 -19.34
C TYR A 25 -42.97 42.40 -18.56
N ILE A 26 -42.26 43.50 -18.32
CA ILE A 26 -41.00 43.50 -17.52
C ILE A 26 -41.28 43.13 -16.06
N ILE A 27 -42.35 43.64 -15.45
CA ILE A 27 -42.75 43.31 -14.07
C ILE A 27 -43.16 41.82 -13.96
N ALA A 28 -43.95 41.33 -14.95
CA ALA A 28 -44.34 39.90 -14.96
C ALA A 28 -43.16 38.96 -15.17
N MET A 29 -42.14 39.35 -15.95
CA MET A 29 -40.93 38.60 -16.18
C MET A 29 -40.04 38.58 -14.93
N SER A 30 -39.91 39.70 -14.21
CA SER A 30 -39.18 39.81 -12.95
C SER A 30 -39.80 38.95 -11.83
N LEU A 31 -41.13 38.92 -11.73
CA LEU A 31 -41.87 38.11 -10.76
C LEU A 31 -41.71 36.61 -11.04
N ARG A 32 -41.66 36.19 -12.31
CA ARG A 32 -41.38 34.78 -12.68
C ARG A 32 -39.94 34.39 -12.32
N LEU A 33 -38.95 35.23 -12.59
CA LEU A 33 -37.56 35.02 -12.21
C LEU A 33 -37.39 34.90 -10.69
N ILE A 34 -38.05 35.80 -9.91
CA ILE A 34 -38.00 35.73 -8.44
C ILE A 34 -38.62 34.42 -7.93
N ARG A 35 -39.75 33.96 -8.47
CA ARG A 35 -40.36 32.67 -8.10
C ARG A 35 -39.43 31.49 -8.42
N ILE A 36 -38.80 31.50 -9.60
CA ILE A 36 -37.82 30.47 -9.99
C ILE A 36 -36.63 30.46 -9.00
N ILE A 37 -36.09 31.62 -8.64
CA ILE A 37 -35.01 31.76 -7.69
C ILE A 37 -35.43 31.23 -6.31
N ILE A 38 -36.63 31.55 -5.82
CA ILE A 38 -37.13 31.04 -4.53
C ILE A 38 -37.30 29.53 -4.55
N VAL A 39 -37.83 28.96 -5.64
CA VAL A 39 -37.96 27.49 -5.79
C VAL A 39 -36.59 26.82 -5.85
N LEU A 40 -35.65 27.37 -6.61
CA LEU A 40 -34.28 26.87 -6.69
C LEU A 40 -33.57 26.96 -5.33
N MET A 41 -33.71 28.05 -4.60
CA MET A 41 -33.15 28.22 -3.27
C MET A 41 -33.78 27.25 -2.26
N GLY A 42 -35.10 27.04 -2.32
CA GLY A 42 -35.79 26.03 -1.52
C GLY A 42 -35.31 24.61 -1.84
N ALA A 43 -35.15 24.25 -3.11
CA ALA A 43 -34.62 22.98 -3.54
C ALA A 43 -33.16 22.78 -3.06
N LEU A 44 -32.35 23.83 -3.14
CA LEU A 44 -30.96 23.80 -2.66
C LEU A 44 -30.89 23.58 -1.13
N LEU A 45 -31.75 24.21 -0.36
CA LEU A 45 -31.83 24.03 1.10
C LEU A 45 -32.27 22.59 1.46
N VAL A 46 -33.26 22.05 0.74
CA VAL A 46 -33.69 20.65 0.95
C VAL A 46 -32.57 19.67 0.59
N ALA A 47 -31.92 19.89 -0.56
CA ALA A 47 -30.78 19.04 -0.97
C ALA A 47 -29.61 19.14 0.02
N GLY A 48 -29.27 20.34 0.49
CA GLY A 48 -28.25 20.57 1.50
C GLY A 48 -28.58 19.91 2.85
N GLY A 49 -29.83 19.98 3.28
CA GLY A 49 -30.32 19.29 4.47
C GLY A 49 -30.26 17.78 4.35
N ALA A 50 -30.73 17.22 3.22
CA ALA A 50 -30.64 15.80 2.93
C ALA A 50 -29.18 15.30 2.87
N TYR A 51 -28.30 16.07 2.23
CA TYR A 51 -26.87 15.76 2.20
C TYR A 51 -26.22 15.78 3.59
N THR A 52 -26.60 16.75 4.43
CA THR A 52 -26.11 16.83 5.82
C THR A 52 -26.48 15.57 6.59
N VAL A 53 -27.74 15.15 6.52
CA VAL A 53 -28.20 13.88 7.15
C VAL A 53 -27.44 12.67 6.60
N TYR A 54 -27.26 12.60 5.29
CA TYR A 54 -26.48 11.55 4.65
C TYR A 54 -25.05 11.49 5.19
N TRP A 55 -24.37 12.65 5.27
CA TRP A 55 -22.98 12.70 5.74
C TRP A 55 -22.84 12.24 7.20
N TYR A 56 -23.73 12.69 8.10
CA TYR A 56 -23.70 12.27 9.50
C TYR A 56 -24.00 10.77 9.68
N ASN A 57 -24.88 10.20 8.87
CA ASN A 57 -25.12 8.77 8.84
C ASN A 57 -23.88 8.00 8.36
N ALA A 58 -23.24 8.45 7.29
CA ALA A 58 -21.99 7.83 6.80
C ALA A 58 -20.86 7.91 7.84
N ALA A 59 -20.73 9.02 8.56
CA ALA A 59 -19.77 9.16 9.66
C ALA A 59 -20.08 8.21 10.82
N ALA A 60 -21.34 8.03 11.17
CA ALA A 60 -21.77 7.09 12.21
C ALA A 60 -21.52 5.63 11.79
N GLU A 61 -21.79 5.27 10.53
CA GLU A 61 -21.50 3.95 9.99
C GLU A 61 -19.99 3.67 9.94
N LEU A 62 -19.17 4.65 9.58
CA LEU A 62 -17.71 4.53 9.63
C LEU A 62 -17.24 4.22 11.05
N ARG A 63 -17.71 4.99 12.05
CA ARG A 63 -17.40 4.74 13.47
C ARG A 63 -17.80 3.33 13.89
N ALA A 64 -19.03 2.93 13.60
CA ALA A 64 -19.52 1.59 13.92
C ALA A 64 -18.74 0.48 13.19
N GLY A 65 -18.25 0.75 11.97
CA GLY A 65 -17.38 -0.16 11.22
C GLY A 65 -16.02 -0.34 11.89
N ILE A 66 -15.40 0.75 12.34
CA ILE A 66 -14.14 0.73 13.10
C ILE A 66 -14.29 -0.06 14.40
N ASP A 67 -15.38 0.20 15.15
CA ASP A 67 -15.65 -0.48 16.42
C ASP A 67 -15.89 -1.98 16.21
N ARG A 68 -16.67 -2.38 15.20
CA ARG A 68 -16.88 -3.78 14.85
C ARG A 68 -15.57 -4.47 14.49
N TRP A 69 -14.76 -3.85 13.64
CA TRP A 69 -13.45 -4.40 13.28
C TRP A 69 -12.56 -4.60 14.53
N ALA A 70 -12.52 -3.60 15.43
CA ALA A 70 -11.74 -3.69 16.66
C ALA A 70 -12.26 -4.82 17.58
N GLN A 71 -13.58 -4.99 17.69
CA GLN A 71 -14.21 -6.08 18.46
C GLN A 71 -13.89 -7.45 17.86
N ASP A 72 -13.99 -7.61 16.54
CA ASP A 72 -13.65 -8.87 15.85
C ASP A 72 -12.19 -9.25 16.07
N ARG A 73 -11.28 -8.27 16.01
CA ARG A 73 -9.87 -8.51 16.29
C ARG A 73 -9.64 -8.90 17.76
N ARG A 74 -10.30 -8.24 18.71
CA ARG A 74 -10.23 -8.61 20.14
C ARG A 74 -10.77 -10.00 20.39
N ALA A 75 -11.90 -10.37 19.77
CA ALA A 75 -12.45 -11.73 19.83
C ALA A 75 -11.48 -12.79 19.25
N ALA A 76 -10.66 -12.43 18.27
CA ALA A 76 -9.61 -13.27 17.72
C ALA A 76 -8.30 -13.27 18.55
N GLY A 77 -8.31 -12.71 19.77
CA GLY A 77 -7.18 -12.72 20.69
C GLY A 77 -6.18 -11.57 20.50
N TRP A 78 -6.49 -10.57 19.67
CA TRP A 78 -5.66 -9.38 19.52
C TRP A 78 -5.97 -8.35 20.62
N THR A 79 -4.98 -7.56 20.99
CA THR A 79 -5.23 -6.33 21.76
C THR A 79 -5.23 -5.16 20.79
N VAL A 80 -6.36 -4.47 20.68
CA VAL A 80 -6.55 -3.32 19.80
C VAL A 80 -7.03 -2.14 20.61
N ASP A 81 -6.22 -1.09 20.66
CA ASP A 81 -6.55 0.20 21.27
C ASP A 81 -6.39 1.29 20.22
N LEU A 82 -7.50 1.79 19.72
CA LEU A 82 -7.55 2.85 18.71
C LEU A 82 -7.90 4.21 19.34
N GLY A 83 -8.21 4.25 20.66
CA GLY A 83 -8.86 5.38 21.28
C GLY A 83 -10.28 5.61 20.75
N ASP A 84 -10.79 6.82 20.92
CA ASP A 84 -12.04 7.28 20.29
C ASP A 84 -11.67 8.10 19.04
N PRO A 85 -11.90 7.58 17.83
CA PRO A 85 -11.53 8.29 16.60
C PRO A 85 -12.39 9.54 16.43
N ASP A 86 -11.74 10.68 16.21
CA ASP A 86 -12.42 11.91 15.84
C ASP A 86 -12.75 11.88 14.34
N ILE A 87 -14.06 11.95 14.00
CA ILE A 87 -14.55 11.90 12.61
C ILE A 87 -15.03 13.30 12.22
N THR A 88 -14.32 13.90 11.28
CA THR A 88 -14.50 15.29 10.81
C THR A 88 -14.52 15.37 9.28
N GLY A 89 -14.54 16.60 8.73
CA GLY A 89 -14.35 16.84 7.30
C GLY A 89 -15.63 17.18 6.50
N PHE A 90 -16.76 17.41 7.20
CA PHE A 90 -17.98 17.92 6.53
C PHE A 90 -17.67 19.17 5.69
N PRO A 91 -18.25 19.32 4.50
CA PRO A 91 -19.17 18.38 3.82
C PRO A 91 -18.47 17.40 2.85
N THR A 92 -17.21 17.61 2.47
CA THR A 92 -16.61 16.98 1.29
C THR A 92 -15.84 15.71 1.56
N ARG A 93 -15.51 15.39 2.82
CA ARG A 93 -14.73 14.20 3.18
C ARG A 93 -15.16 13.66 4.55
N LEU A 94 -14.87 12.38 4.72
CA LEU A 94 -14.88 11.71 6.01
C LEU A 94 -13.41 11.55 6.41
N GLU A 95 -13.01 12.17 7.52
CA GLU A 95 -11.65 12.11 8.05
C GLU A 95 -11.69 11.52 9.44
N ALA A 96 -11.12 10.32 9.61
CA ALA A 96 -10.94 9.67 10.90
C ALA A 96 -9.52 9.91 11.40
N PHE A 97 -9.40 10.49 12.58
CA PHE A 97 -8.12 10.77 13.21
C PHE A 97 -7.94 9.90 14.46
N PHE A 98 -6.84 9.15 14.50
CA PHE A 98 -6.47 8.26 15.61
C PHE A 98 -5.23 8.81 16.31
N GLN A 99 -5.33 8.98 17.63
CA GLN A 99 -4.21 9.43 18.45
C GLN A 99 -3.47 8.21 19.00
N THR A 100 -2.21 8.04 18.54
CA THR A 100 -1.30 6.98 19.04
C THR A 100 -1.94 5.60 19.16
N PRO A 101 -2.56 5.07 18.06
CA PRO A 101 -3.19 3.76 18.13
C PRO A 101 -2.18 2.66 18.41
N GLN A 102 -2.62 1.63 19.13
CA GLN A 102 -1.81 0.50 19.53
C GLN A 102 -2.48 -0.82 19.11
N ILE A 103 -1.69 -1.73 18.56
CA ILE A 103 -2.14 -3.07 18.19
C ILE A 103 -1.10 -4.08 18.66
N SER A 104 -1.56 -5.14 19.36
CA SER A 104 -0.72 -6.29 19.70
C SER A 104 -1.32 -7.56 19.11
N GLY A 105 -0.48 -8.43 18.57
CA GLY A 105 -0.91 -9.73 18.08
C GLY A 105 -1.36 -10.67 19.21
N PRO A 106 -1.99 -11.80 18.87
CA PRO A 106 -2.27 -12.86 19.82
C PRO A 106 -1.01 -13.24 20.59
N ASP A 107 -1.13 -13.56 21.88
CA ASP A 107 -0.01 -13.88 22.80
C ASP A 107 0.99 -12.74 23.05
N SER A 108 0.68 -11.52 22.60
CA SER A 108 1.47 -10.30 22.85
C SER A 108 2.97 -10.42 22.49
N TRP A 109 3.34 -11.31 21.54
CA TRP A 109 4.72 -11.50 21.13
C TRP A 109 5.27 -10.30 20.34
N TRP A 110 4.39 -9.41 19.86
CA TRP A 110 4.71 -8.11 19.28
C TRP A 110 3.62 -7.09 19.61
N ARG A 111 4.03 -5.84 19.74
CA ARG A 111 3.16 -4.68 19.88
C ARG A 111 3.61 -3.61 18.90
N TRP A 112 2.69 -3.06 18.16
CA TRP A 112 2.90 -1.87 17.34
C TRP A 112 2.20 -0.68 17.96
N VAL A 113 2.96 0.41 18.11
CA VAL A 113 2.46 1.73 18.49
C VAL A 113 2.75 2.65 17.30
N ALA A 114 1.71 3.26 16.77
CA ALA A 114 1.84 4.22 15.68
C ALA A 114 1.83 5.65 16.22
N PRO A 115 2.37 6.61 15.44
CA PRO A 115 2.07 8.02 15.63
C PRO A 115 0.59 8.28 15.33
N ASN A 116 0.21 9.55 15.27
CA ASN A 116 -1.13 9.90 14.83
C ASN A 116 -1.40 9.38 13.41
N ILE A 117 -2.53 8.71 13.24
CA ILE A 117 -2.98 8.20 11.94
C ILE A 117 -4.17 9.00 11.49
N ARG A 118 -4.16 9.43 10.24
CA ARG A 118 -5.27 10.08 9.57
C ARG A 118 -5.72 9.23 8.40
N ALA A 119 -6.99 8.84 8.38
CA ALA A 119 -7.62 8.14 7.28
C ALA A 119 -8.71 9.06 6.67
N THR A 120 -8.70 9.22 5.34
CA THR A 120 -9.61 10.12 4.64
C THR A 120 -10.27 9.39 3.48
N ALA A 121 -11.58 9.55 3.36
CA ALA A 121 -12.37 9.04 2.22
C ALA A 121 -13.38 10.09 1.76
N ALA A 122 -13.78 10.04 0.49
CA ALA A 122 -14.90 10.83 0.00
C ALA A 122 -16.23 10.16 0.43
N PRO A 123 -17.23 10.91 0.93
CA PRO A 123 -18.51 10.30 1.35
C PRO A 123 -19.22 9.51 0.24
N TRP A 124 -19.02 9.90 -1.02
CA TRP A 124 -19.60 9.24 -2.20
C TRP A 124 -18.72 8.12 -2.79
N LEU A 125 -17.47 7.94 -2.27
CA LEU A 125 -16.53 6.87 -2.64
C LEU A 125 -15.88 6.30 -1.37
N PRO A 126 -16.66 5.71 -0.44
CA PRO A 126 -16.14 5.26 0.85
C PRO A 126 -15.16 4.07 0.74
N GLY A 127 -15.09 3.42 -0.42
CA GLY A 127 -14.13 2.35 -0.71
C GLY A 127 -12.73 2.83 -1.10
N GLU A 128 -12.52 4.13 -1.34
CA GLU A 128 -11.21 4.72 -1.63
C GLU A 128 -10.71 5.49 -0.41
N ILE A 129 -9.74 4.93 0.31
CA ILE A 129 -9.25 5.44 1.58
C ILE A 129 -7.80 5.86 1.42
N ALA A 130 -7.51 7.14 1.68
CA ALA A 130 -6.14 7.64 1.81
C ALA A 130 -5.77 7.66 3.29
N VAL A 131 -4.63 7.06 3.63
CA VAL A 131 -4.09 6.98 5.00
C VAL A 131 -2.77 7.72 5.06
N SER A 132 -2.56 8.50 6.11
CA SER A 132 -1.30 9.19 6.39
C SER A 132 -0.90 8.96 7.85
N ALA A 133 0.34 8.53 8.06
CA ALA A 133 0.89 8.22 9.38
C ALA A 133 2.40 8.55 9.45
N PRO A 134 2.83 9.79 9.21
CA PRO A 134 4.24 10.18 9.35
C PRO A 134 4.66 10.20 10.82
N GLY A 135 5.95 10.01 11.08
CA GLY A 135 6.51 10.07 12.43
C GLY A 135 7.12 8.74 12.88
N VAL A 136 7.15 8.51 14.18
CA VAL A 136 7.85 7.38 14.80
C VAL A 136 6.88 6.24 15.08
N HIS A 137 7.09 5.13 14.41
CA HIS A 137 6.42 3.86 14.67
C HIS A 137 7.32 2.98 15.54
N VAL A 138 6.75 2.37 16.56
CA VAL A 138 7.49 1.49 17.47
C VAL A 138 6.91 0.09 17.39
N VAL A 139 7.76 -0.89 17.09
CA VAL A 139 7.38 -2.30 17.14
C VAL A 139 8.18 -2.97 18.26
N THR A 140 7.53 -3.22 19.36
CA THR A 140 8.09 -3.97 20.50
C THR A 140 7.96 -5.47 20.24
N ARG A 141 9.06 -6.19 20.34
CA ARG A 141 9.13 -7.66 20.21
C ARG A 141 9.93 -8.24 21.37
N ARG A 142 9.88 -9.56 21.56
CA ARG A 142 10.71 -10.25 22.58
C ARG A 142 12.22 -9.97 22.41
N SER A 143 12.67 -9.72 21.20
CA SER A 143 14.06 -9.39 20.85
C SER A 143 14.43 -7.93 21.07
N GLY A 144 13.51 -7.10 21.54
CA GLY A 144 13.67 -5.66 21.74
C GLY A 144 12.88 -4.81 20.75
N ASP A 145 12.95 -3.50 20.93
CA ASP A 145 12.19 -2.52 20.19
C ASP A 145 12.84 -2.19 18.84
N VAL A 146 12.02 -2.09 17.81
CA VAL A 146 12.36 -1.54 16.51
C VAL A 146 11.65 -0.20 16.36
N TRP A 147 12.40 0.85 16.12
CA TRP A 147 11.90 2.20 15.90
C TRP A 147 12.01 2.54 14.42
N ALA A 148 10.90 2.83 13.78
CA ALA A 148 10.87 3.28 12.40
C ALA A 148 10.38 4.73 12.35
N GLU A 149 11.29 5.65 12.02
CA GLU A 149 10.96 7.06 11.79
C GLU A 149 10.75 7.30 10.30
N LEU A 150 9.61 7.86 9.94
CA LEU A 150 9.16 8.06 8.56
C LEU A 150 8.82 9.54 8.37
N ASP A 151 9.53 10.22 7.44
CA ASP A 151 9.22 11.63 7.11
C ASP A 151 7.86 11.72 6.41
N LYS A 152 7.56 10.72 5.55
CA LYS A 152 6.25 10.51 4.93
C LYS A 152 5.89 9.04 5.00
N ALA A 153 4.64 8.78 5.37
CA ALA A 153 4.01 7.47 5.33
C ALA A 153 2.58 7.66 4.84
N GLU A 154 2.33 7.31 3.61
CA GLU A 154 1.06 7.46 2.92
C GLU A 154 0.64 6.12 2.34
N ALA A 155 -0.64 5.80 2.40
CA ALA A 155 -1.18 4.62 1.74
C ALA A 155 -2.54 4.94 1.11
N ASP A 156 -2.74 4.46 -0.12
CA ASP A 156 -4.03 4.44 -0.78
C ASP A 156 -4.57 3.01 -0.73
N ILE A 157 -5.77 2.85 -0.22
CA ILE A 157 -6.45 1.57 -0.05
C ILE A 157 -7.73 1.61 -0.87
N VAL A 158 -7.92 0.62 -1.73
CA VAL A 158 -9.15 0.44 -2.51
C VAL A 158 -9.84 -0.84 -2.05
N ILE A 159 -11.08 -0.68 -1.58
CA ILE A 159 -11.97 -1.76 -1.16
C ILE A 159 -13.15 -1.81 -2.12
N GLU A 160 -13.42 -2.95 -2.71
CA GLU A 160 -14.53 -3.19 -3.62
C GLU A 160 -15.27 -4.46 -3.19
N ASN A 161 -16.59 -4.40 -3.05
CA ASN A 161 -17.43 -5.53 -2.61
C ASN A 161 -16.95 -6.16 -1.28
N ALA A 162 -16.59 -5.32 -0.31
CA ALA A 162 -16.03 -5.71 0.99
C ALA A 162 -14.69 -6.50 0.92
N ALA A 163 -14.06 -6.58 -0.24
CA ALA A 163 -12.75 -7.19 -0.43
C ALA A 163 -11.68 -6.12 -0.72
N MET A 164 -10.50 -6.30 -0.18
CA MET A 164 -9.34 -5.46 -0.50
C MET A 164 -8.92 -5.74 -1.94
N LYS A 165 -8.94 -4.71 -2.79
CA LYS A 165 -8.53 -4.79 -4.19
C LYS A 165 -7.09 -4.33 -4.39
N ASN A 166 -6.72 -3.24 -3.73
CA ASN A 166 -5.40 -2.64 -3.90
C ASN A 166 -4.98 -1.86 -2.65
N ILE A 167 -3.71 -2.00 -2.27
CA ILE A 167 -3.04 -1.10 -1.33
C ILE A 167 -1.75 -0.60 -1.98
N VAL A 168 -1.54 0.70 -1.99
CA VAL A 168 -0.28 1.30 -2.40
C VAL A 168 0.26 2.13 -1.25
N ALA A 169 1.29 1.64 -0.58
CA ALA A 169 1.99 2.37 0.47
C ALA A 169 3.26 3.04 -0.07
N ARG A 170 3.47 4.30 0.30
CA ARG A 170 4.63 5.12 -0.09
C ARG A 170 5.26 5.70 1.16
N LEU A 171 6.51 5.37 1.38
CA LEU A 171 7.31 5.84 2.50
C LEU A 171 8.48 6.68 1.98
N ALA A 172 8.83 7.75 2.68
CA ALA A 172 10.01 8.53 2.38
C ALA A 172 10.74 8.90 3.68
N GLY A 173 12.06 9.07 3.58
CA GLY A 173 12.91 9.38 4.72
C GLY A 173 12.88 8.30 5.78
N VAL A 174 13.01 7.04 5.37
CA VAL A 174 12.89 5.88 6.25
C VAL A 174 14.16 5.71 7.08
N ARG A 175 14.05 5.76 8.39
CA ARG A 175 15.14 5.52 9.36
C ARG A 175 14.69 4.45 10.36
N ILE A 176 15.32 3.29 10.32
CA ILE A 176 14.97 2.17 11.19
C ILE A 176 16.11 1.92 12.17
N ARG A 177 15.82 2.07 13.45
CA ARG A 177 16.70 1.68 14.55
C ARG A 177 16.32 0.30 15.05
N LEU A 178 17.28 -0.62 15.01
CA LEU A 178 17.13 -2.00 15.47
C LEU A 178 17.45 -2.10 16.99
N PRO A 179 17.08 -3.21 17.66
CA PRO A 179 17.30 -3.38 19.10
C PRO A 179 18.77 -3.27 19.55
N GLY A 180 19.72 -3.61 18.68
CA GLY A 180 21.17 -3.48 18.91
C GLY A 180 21.71 -2.06 18.72
N GLY A 181 20.85 -1.09 18.38
CA GLY A 181 21.25 0.30 18.10
C GLY A 181 21.69 0.54 16.67
N GLU A 182 21.69 -0.47 15.82
CA GLU A 182 22.03 -0.34 14.40
C GLU A 182 20.98 0.50 13.67
N MET A 183 21.46 1.37 12.79
CA MET A 183 20.62 2.26 12.00
C MET A 183 20.62 1.86 10.52
N LEU A 184 19.46 1.49 10.01
CA LEU A 184 19.22 1.28 8.58
C LEU A 184 18.46 2.49 8.05
N VAL A 185 18.90 3.03 6.92
CA VAL A 185 18.26 4.21 6.29
C VAL A 185 17.89 3.85 4.87
N ALA A 186 16.72 4.32 4.41
CA ALA A 186 16.35 4.27 3.00
C ALA A 186 15.72 5.61 2.59
N GLU A 187 16.00 6.06 1.37
CA GLU A 187 15.40 7.30 0.87
C GLU A 187 13.89 7.13 0.67
N SER A 188 13.49 6.02 0.07
CA SER A 188 12.07 5.74 -0.19
C SER A 188 11.80 4.25 -0.25
N ALA A 189 10.55 3.88 0.08
CA ALA A 189 10.00 2.55 -0.15
C ALA A 189 8.57 2.69 -0.68
N VAL A 190 8.26 1.93 -1.73
CA VAL A 190 6.91 1.80 -2.27
C VAL A 190 6.53 0.33 -2.23
N MET A 191 5.39 0.04 -1.61
CA MET A 191 4.82 -1.30 -1.57
C MET A 191 3.44 -1.27 -2.23
N ARG A 192 3.15 -2.26 -3.05
CA ARG A 192 1.82 -2.47 -3.64
C ARG A 192 1.36 -3.88 -3.32
N LEU A 193 0.14 -3.98 -2.87
CA LEU A 193 -0.55 -5.24 -2.64
C LEU A 193 -1.79 -5.25 -3.52
N LEU A 194 -1.93 -6.28 -4.35
CA LEU A 194 -3.04 -6.44 -5.29
C LEU A 194 -3.78 -7.72 -4.92
N GLY A 195 -5.06 -7.59 -4.60
CA GLY A 195 -5.92 -8.75 -4.39
C GLY A 195 -6.35 -9.36 -5.72
N SER A 196 -6.42 -10.69 -5.78
CA SER A 196 -6.96 -11.46 -6.92
C SER A 196 -6.39 -11.06 -8.29
N VAL A 197 -5.11 -11.33 -8.51
CA VAL A 197 -4.44 -11.17 -9.80
C VAL A 197 -4.19 -12.55 -10.45
N PRO A 198 -4.27 -12.66 -11.77
CA PRO A 198 -3.90 -13.89 -12.46
C PRO A 198 -2.41 -14.22 -12.24
N ALA A 199 -2.10 -15.48 -12.01
CA ALA A 199 -0.74 -15.98 -11.87
C ALA A 199 -0.06 -16.09 -13.26
N THR A 200 0.08 -14.97 -13.97
CA THR A 200 0.78 -14.93 -15.27
C THR A 200 2.15 -14.31 -15.10
N PRO A 201 3.24 -15.00 -15.49
CA PRO A 201 4.55 -14.37 -15.53
C PRO A 201 4.57 -13.28 -16.59
N SER A 202 4.95 -12.07 -16.20
CA SER A 202 5.00 -10.89 -17.08
C SER A 202 6.24 -10.80 -17.97
N ILE A 203 7.08 -11.86 -18.04
CA ILE A 203 8.31 -11.87 -18.84
C ILE A 203 8.38 -13.19 -19.65
N ASP A 204 8.34 -13.03 -20.96
CA ASP A 204 8.69 -14.09 -21.91
C ASP A 204 10.21 -14.34 -21.85
N VAL A 205 10.62 -15.24 -21.00
CA VAL A 205 12.00 -15.75 -20.94
C VAL A 205 11.94 -17.12 -21.61
N GLY A 206 12.24 -17.22 -22.88
CA GLY A 206 12.21 -18.42 -23.74
C GLY A 206 12.78 -19.74 -23.17
N ALA A 207 12.50 -20.02 -21.92
CA ALA A 207 12.69 -21.29 -21.23
C ALA A 207 11.31 -21.76 -20.78
N TYR A 208 11.01 -23.01 -20.97
CA TYR A 208 9.82 -23.72 -20.53
C TYR A 208 9.52 -23.40 -19.05
N THR A 209 8.67 -22.41 -18.83
CA THR A 209 7.98 -22.21 -17.56
C THR A 209 6.66 -22.97 -17.65
N PRO A 210 6.34 -23.88 -16.73
CA PRO A 210 4.98 -24.40 -16.63
C PRO A 210 4.06 -23.18 -16.56
N HIS A 211 3.15 -23.03 -17.51
CA HIS A 211 2.14 -21.99 -17.45
C HIS A 211 1.28 -22.33 -16.23
N PRO A 212 1.19 -21.47 -15.20
CA PRO A 212 0.17 -21.67 -14.19
C PRO A 212 -1.18 -21.67 -14.91
N ASP A 213 -2.09 -22.51 -14.42
CA ASP A 213 -3.43 -22.55 -14.96
C ASP A 213 -4.01 -21.12 -14.94
N PRO A 214 -4.57 -20.59 -16.04
CA PRO A 214 -5.19 -19.26 -16.03
C PRO A 214 -6.28 -19.06 -14.98
N SER A 215 -6.78 -20.16 -14.39
CA SER A 215 -7.71 -20.17 -13.28
C SER A 215 -7.05 -19.89 -11.92
N ASP A 216 -5.71 -20.00 -11.82
CA ASP A 216 -5.00 -19.75 -10.57
C ASP A 216 -4.94 -18.25 -10.28
N MET A 217 -5.75 -17.83 -9.32
CA MET A 217 -5.75 -16.47 -8.82
C MET A 217 -4.76 -16.37 -7.66
N GLY A 218 -3.97 -15.34 -7.67
CA GLY A 218 -2.96 -15.08 -6.67
C GLY A 218 -3.10 -13.71 -6.03
N PHE A 219 -2.26 -13.45 -5.05
CA PHE A 219 -2.11 -12.16 -4.39
C PHE A 219 -0.83 -11.49 -4.88
N GLY A 220 -0.97 -10.34 -5.55
CA GLY A 220 0.17 -9.59 -6.10
C GLY A 220 0.89 -8.78 -5.04
N VAL A 221 2.22 -8.85 -5.03
CA VAL A 221 3.10 -8.07 -4.14
C VAL A 221 4.18 -7.41 -4.99
N ALA A 222 4.25 -6.08 -4.94
CA ALA A 222 5.38 -5.35 -5.50
C ALA A 222 6.04 -4.47 -4.44
N LEU A 223 7.37 -4.41 -4.48
CA LEU A 223 8.20 -3.62 -3.57
C LEU A 223 9.28 -2.89 -4.37
N ASP A 224 9.50 -1.61 -4.10
CA ASP A 224 10.61 -0.81 -4.63
C ASP A 224 11.22 -0.01 -3.48
N VAL A 225 12.45 -0.32 -3.09
CA VAL A 225 13.18 0.39 -2.04
C VAL A 225 14.45 0.96 -2.64
N ARG A 226 14.72 2.24 -2.36
CA ARG A 226 15.82 2.99 -2.99
C ARG A 226 16.77 3.60 -1.98
N LYS A 227 18.03 3.65 -2.37
CA LYS A 227 19.14 4.28 -1.65
C LYS A 227 19.20 3.83 -0.19
N ILE A 228 19.37 2.53 -0.01
CA ILE A 228 19.46 1.92 1.30
C ILE A 228 20.90 2.01 1.79
N VAL A 229 21.07 2.49 3.03
CA VAL A 229 22.36 2.52 3.72
C VAL A 229 22.31 1.54 4.87
N LEU A 230 23.13 0.51 4.78
CA LEU A 230 23.26 -0.54 5.79
C LEU A 230 24.09 -0.04 6.99
N PRO A 231 23.84 -0.55 8.21
CA PRO A 231 24.64 -0.25 9.39
C PRO A 231 26.10 -0.67 9.22
N ASP A 232 27.05 0.16 9.72
CA ASP A 232 28.48 -0.16 9.70
C ASP A 232 28.82 -1.44 10.46
N GLN A 233 28.09 -1.68 11.56
CA GLN A 233 28.28 -2.84 12.44
C GLN A 233 28.09 -4.17 11.72
N TRP A 234 27.29 -4.19 10.64
CA TRP A 234 27.07 -5.40 9.83
C TRP A 234 28.24 -5.76 8.92
N ARG A 235 29.19 -4.83 8.73
CA ARG A 235 30.37 -4.99 7.85
C ARG A 235 30.02 -5.61 6.50
N PRO A 236 29.08 -5.00 5.75
CA PRO A 236 28.58 -5.60 4.52
C PRO A 236 29.68 -5.70 3.46
N VAL A 237 29.95 -6.92 3.01
CA VAL A 237 31.08 -7.27 2.12
C VAL A 237 31.02 -6.54 0.78
N LEU A 238 29.83 -6.34 0.24
CA LEU A 238 29.63 -5.64 -1.03
C LEU A 238 29.50 -4.11 -0.88
N GLY A 239 29.71 -3.59 0.34
CA GLY A 239 29.55 -2.16 0.64
C GLY A 239 28.20 -1.81 1.29
N ARG A 240 28.12 -0.64 1.91
CA ARG A 240 26.96 -0.21 2.69
C ARG A 240 25.78 0.26 1.85
N ASN A 241 26.04 0.70 0.61
CA ASN A 241 25.06 1.37 -0.21
C ASN A 241 24.39 0.39 -1.17
N ILE A 242 23.08 0.17 -0.99
CA ILE A 242 22.25 -0.54 -1.94
C ILE A 242 21.42 0.50 -2.68
N GLY A 243 21.68 0.65 -3.99
CA GLY A 243 20.98 1.65 -4.81
C GLY A 243 19.49 1.33 -4.97
N LYS A 244 19.16 0.04 -5.13
CA LYS A 244 17.78 -0.40 -5.34
C LYS A 244 17.58 -1.86 -4.95
N ILE A 245 16.44 -2.14 -4.31
CA ILE A 245 15.82 -3.46 -4.22
C ILE A 245 14.41 -3.33 -4.78
N ALA A 246 14.07 -4.13 -5.78
CA ALA A 246 12.71 -4.16 -6.30
C ALA A 246 12.25 -5.61 -6.48
N LEU A 247 11.01 -5.88 -6.14
CA LEU A 247 10.35 -7.17 -6.27
C LEU A 247 9.00 -6.96 -6.92
N ASP A 248 8.64 -7.84 -7.85
CA ASP A 248 7.32 -8.00 -8.40
C ASP A 248 7.01 -9.50 -8.41
N ALA A 249 6.01 -9.90 -7.64
CA ALA A 249 5.69 -11.31 -7.42
C ALA A 249 4.20 -11.53 -7.21
N VAL A 250 3.75 -12.73 -7.53
CA VAL A 250 2.40 -13.22 -7.24
C VAL A 250 2.51 -14.43 -6.31
N ILE A 251 1.81 -14.38 -5.20
CA ILE A 251 1.67 -15.50 -4.27
C ILE A 251 0.44 -16.28 -4.72
N VAL A 252 0.66 -17.49 -5.24
CA VAL A 252 -0.38 -18.38 -5.74
C VAL A 252 -0.79 -19.37 -4.65
N GLY A 253 -2.05 -19.73 -4.64
CA GLY A 253 -2.63 -20.65 -3.65
C GLY A 253 -3.37 -19.95 -2.52
N GLU A 254 -4.27 -20.67 -1.88
CA GLU A 254 -5.13 -20.15 -0.82
C GLU A 254 -4.36 -19.91 0.47
N ILE A 255 -4.34 -18.66 0.94
CA ILE A 255 -3.77 -18.30 2.25
C ILE A 255 -4.91 -18.23 3.26
N ALA A 256 -5.30 -19.40 3.81
CA ALA A 256 -6.30 -19.46 4.86
C ALA A 256 -5.63 -19.23 6.23
N PRO A 257 -5.99 -18.16 6.96
CA PRO A 257 -5.43 -17.88 8.29
C PRO A 257 -5.60 -19.06 9.24
N ALA A 258 -4.58 -19.35 10.04
CA ALA A 258 -4.55 -20.40 11.04
C ALA A 258 -4.06 -19.86 12.39
N ALA A 259 -4.06 -20.72 13.41
CA ALA A 259 -3.66 -20.37 14.77
C ALA A 259 -2.24 -19.82 14.89
N SER A 260 -1.36 -20.12 13.96
CA SER A 260 -0.01 -19.55 13.88
C SER A 260 0.44 -19.38 12.43
N LEU A 261 1.43 -18.49 12.21
CA LEU A 261 2.06 -18.32 10.90
C LEU A 261 2.60 -19.63 10.34
N LYS A 262 3.21 -20.46 11.18
CA LYS A 262 3.73 -21.77 10.79
C LYS A 262 2.64 -22.68 10.24
N HIS A 263 1.48 -22.73 10.89
CA HIS A 263 0.34 -23.52 10.40
C HIS A 263 -0.25 -22.96 9.10
N THR A 264 -0.33 -21.64 8.97
CA THR A 264 -0.77 -20.97 7.72
C THR A 264 0.16 -21.37 6.57
N LEU A 265 1.49 -21.25 6.76
CA LEU A 265 2.47 -21.60 5.73
C LEU A 265 2.48 -23.09 5.41
N THR A 266 2.27 -23.97 6.42
CA THR A 266 2.17 -25.41 6.20
C THR A 266 0.97 -25.73 5.31
N ARG A 267 -0.21 -25.19 5.60
CA ARG A 267 -1.41 -25.41 4.77
C ARG A 267 -1.25 -24.85 3.36
N TRP A 268 -0.69 -23.65 3.23
CA TRP A 268 -0.44 -23.03 1.94
C TRP A 268 0.52 -23.88 1.10
N ARG A 269 1.65 -24.37 1.67
CA ARG A 269 2.57 -25.29 1.01
C ARG A 269 1.88 -26.60 0.60
N ASP A 270 1.15 -27.23 1.54
CA ASP A 270 0.50 -28.54 1.31
C ASP A 270 -0.62 -28.43 0.26
N GLY A 271 -1.20 -27.23 0.09
CA GLY A 271 -2.11 -26.88 -0.99
C GLY A 271 -1.45 -26.55 -2.34
N GLY A 272 -0.13 -26.78 -2.48
CA GLY A 272 0.61 -26.47 -3.71
C GLY A 272 0.95 -25.00 -3.91
N GLY A 273 0.98 -24.22 -2.82
CA GLY A 273 1.27 -22.79 -2.86
C GLY A 273 2.66 -22.49 -3.42
N THR A 274 2.75 -21.51 -4.32
CA THR A 274 3.99 -21.03 -4.94
C THR A 274 4.09 -19.51 -4.91
N VAL A 275 5.29 -18.99 -5.08
CA VAL A 275 5.58 -17.57 -5.29
C VAL A 275 6.19 -17.42 -6.67
N GLU A 276 5.44 -16.84 -7.57
CA GLU A 276 5.88 -16.52 -8.93
C GLU A 276 6.53 -15.14 -8.93
N VAL A 277 7.87 -15.12 -9.02
CA VAL A 277 8.65 -13.87 -9.08
C VAL A 277 8.77 -13.44 -10.54
N ALA A 278 7.97 -12.47 -10.96
CA ALA A 278 8.04 -11.88 -12.29
C ALA A 278 9.34 -11.07 -12.46
N ALA A 279 9.74 -10.34 -11.44
CA ALA A 279 10.98 -9.58 -11.44
C ALA A 279 11.51 -9.38 -10.02
N LEU A 280 12.80 -9.68 -9.80
CA LEU A 280 13.56 -9.24 -8.65
C LEU A 280 14.80 -8.50 -9.14
N ALA A 281 15.00 -7.26 -8.72
CA ALA A 281 16.16 -6.46 -9.05
C ALA A 281 16.91 -6.04 -7.78
N LEU A 282 18.23 -6.24 -7.77
CA LEU A 282 19.13 -5.80 -6.73
C LEU A 282 20.29 -5.02 -7.36
N TYR A 283 20.48 -3.76 -6.95
CA TYR A 283 21.61 -2.91 -7.33
C TYR A 283 22.40 -2.61 -6.08
N TRP A 284 23.47 -3.38 -5.85
CA TRP A 284 24.30 -3.30 -4.67
C TRP A 284 25.76 -3.01 -5.06
N ASP A 285 26.14 -1.76 -5.00
CA ASP A 285 27.46 -1.26 -5.40
C ASP A 285 27.87 -1.79 -6.80
N VAL A 286 28.85 -2.67 -6.88
CA VAL A 286 29.33 -3.25 -8.16
C VAL A 286 28.37 -4.28 -8.75
N LEU A 287 27.53 -4.91 -7.93
CA LEU A 287 26.64 -5.99 -8.31
C LEU A 287 25.30 -5.45 -8.81
N ARG A 288 24.90 -5.89 -9.98
CA ARG A 288 23.55 -5.67 -10.52
C ARG A 288 22.97 -7.01 -10.88
N LEU A 289 21.90 -7.38 -10.19
CA LEU A 289 21.16 -8.61 -10.38
C LEU A 289 19.76 -8.28 -10.86
N ARG A 290 19.29 -8.98 -11.88
CA ARG A 290 17.88 -9.08 -12.24
C ARG A 290 17.54 -10.54 -12.39
N THR A 291 16.45 -10.99 -11.82
CA THR A 291 16.06 -12.39 -11.87
C THR A 291 14.55 -12.54 -11.86
N SER A 292 14.07 -13.62 -12.43
CA SER A 292 12.70 -14.11 -12.37
C SER A 292 12.71 -15.61 -12.11
N GLY A 293 11.64 -16.14 -11.56
CA GLY A 293 11.56 -17.58 -11.26
C GLY A 293 10.44 -17.91 -10.30
N THR A 294 10.37 -19.19 -9.93
CA THR A 294 9.33 -19.74 -9.05
C THR A 294 9.95 -20.27 -7.78
N PHE A 295 9.30 -19.99 -6.66
CA PHE A 295 9.65 -20.50 -5.34
C PHE A 295 8.48 -21.22 -4.69
N ALA A 296 8.81 -22.24 -3.92
CA ALA A 296 7.90 -22.94 -3.01
C ALA A 296 8.57 -23.08 -1.62
N LEU A 297 7.87 -23.71 -0.69
CA LEU A 297 8.44 -24.11 0.59
C LEU A 297 8.66 -25.62 0.64
N ASP A 298 9.84 -26.05 1.12
CA ASP A 298 10.13 -27.45 1.35
C ASP A 298 9.38 -28.01 2.58
N GLY A 299 9.56 -29.31 2.87
CA GLY A 299 8.94 -29.96 4.04
C GLY A 299 9.34 -29.36 5.40
N LYS A 300 10.38 -28.54 5.45
CA LYS A 300 10.85 -27.81 6.64
C LYS A 300 10.46 -26.33 6.60
N LEU A 301 9.59 -25.96 5.68
CA LEU A 301 9.17 -24.57 5.40
C LEU A 301 10.37 -23.66 5.03
N GLN A 302 11.39 -24.22 4.37
CA GLN A 302 12.47 -23.41 3.84
C GLN A 302 12.21 -23.11 2.35
N PRO A 303 12.66 -21.96 1.85
CA PRO A 303 12.48 -21.62 0.42
C PRO A 303 13.23 -22.61 -0.45
N GLU A 304 12.58 -23.14 -1.45
CA GLU A 304 13.18 -23.87 -2.57
C GLU A 304 12.63 -23.33 -3.89
N GLY A 305 13.45 -23.32 -4.94
CA GLY A 305 13.01 -22.81 -6.22
C GLY A 305 14.14 -22.67 -7.22
N ALA A 306 13.73 -22.31 -8.43
CA ALA A 306 14.62 -22.06 -9.54
C ALA A 306 14.35 -20.68 -10.15
N MET A 307 15.41 -20.02 -10.60
CA MET A 307 15.35 -18.71 -11.21
C MET A 307 16.38 -18.56 -12.31
N VAL A 308 16.15 -17.64 -13.22
CA VAL A 308 17.13 -17.20 -14.22
C VAL A 308 17.56 -15.80 -13.86
N ALA A 309 18.86 -15.60 -13.69
CA ALA A 309 19.43 -14.33 -13.29
C ALA A 309 20.34 -13.73 -14.36
N ASP A 310 20.11 -12.44 -14.66
CA ASP A 310 21.05 -11.59 -15.41
C ASP A 310 21.91 -10.84 -14.37
N ILE A 311 23.21 -11.12 -14.37
CA ILE A 311 24.13 -10.60 -13.37
C ILE A 311 25.24 -9.81 -14.05
N ARG A 312 25.45 -8.56 -13.59
CA ARG A 312 26.61 -7.73 -13.95
C ARG A 312 27.47 -7.48 -12.72
N GLY A 313 28.79 -7.39 -12.92
CA GLY A 313 29.74 -7.17 -11.83
C GLY A 313 29.99 -8.40 -10.97
N ILE A 314 29.69 -9.59 -11.47
CA ILE A 314 29.83 -10.85 -10.74
C ILE A 314 31.30 -11.11 -10.33
N GLU A 315 32.29 -10.83 -11.19
CA GLU A 315 33.70 -11.05 -10.90
C GLU A 315 34.15 -10.20 -9.70
N ALA A 316 33.87 -8.91 -9.71
CA ALA A 316 34.20 -8.01 -8.61
C ALA A 316 33.47 -8.38 -7.30
N ALA A 317 32.22 -8.81 -7.40
CA ALA A 317 31.47 -9.31 -6.24
C ALA A 317 32.08 -10.59 -5.66
N MET A 318 32.47 -11.53 -6.52
CA MET A 318 33.13 -12.77 -6.11
C MET A 318 34.48 -12.52 -5.44
N ASP A 319 35.28 -11.59 -5.95
CA ASP A 319 36.55 -11.20 -5.35
C ASP A 319 36.37 -10.66 -3.93
N ARG A 320 35.38 -9.80 -3.72
CA ARG A 320 35.06 -9.27 -2.39
C ARG A 320 34.54 -10.35 -1.44
N LEU A 321 33.67 -11.25 -1.92
CA LEU A 321 33.13 -12.36 -1.10
C LEU A 321 34.23 -13.36 -0.73
N LEU A 322 35.17 -13.64 -1.62
CA LEU A 322 36.33 -14.51 -1.35
C LEU A 322 37.28 -13.86 -0.35
N ALA A 323 37.63 -12.57 -0.55
CA ALA A 323 38.49 -11.84 0.38
C ALA A 323 37.91 -11.76 1.80
N ALA A 324 36.58 -11.69 1.91
CA ALA A 324 35.86 -11.70 3.19
C ALA A 324 35.65 -13.10 3.78
N GLY A 325 36.07 -14.15 3.09
CA GLY A 325 35.89 -15.53 3.56
C GLY A 325 34.43 -16.04 3.53
N VAL A 326 33.55 -15.35 2.85
CA VAL A 326 32.11 -15.74 2.72
C VAL A 326 31.97 -16.95 1.80
N ILE A 327 32.76 -17.00 0.75
CA ILE A 327 32.86 -18.12 -0.18
C ILE A 327 34.30 -18.67 -0.19
N ASN A 328 34.47 -19.96 -0.48
CA ASN A 328 35.77 -20.55 -0.64
C ASN A 328 36.31 -20.43 -2.08
N SER A 329 37.63 -20.67 -2.25
CA SER A 329 38.29 -20.55 -3.56
C SER A 329 37.71 -21.45 -4.63
N ARG A 330 37.24 -22.65 -4.24
CA ARG A 330 36.65 -23.64 -5.15
C ARG A 330 35.30 -23.15 -5.68
N ALA A 331 34.44 -22.60 -4.79
CA ALA A 331 33.17 -22.03 -5.19
C ALA A 331 33.34 -20.77 -6.09
N ALA A 332 34.30 -19.89 -5.74
CA ALA A 332 34.63 -18.73 -6.55
C ALA A 332 35.13 -19.10 -7.95
N PHE A 333 36.00 -20.11 -8.05
CA PHE A 333 36.54 -20.62 -9.31
C PHE A 333 35.43 -21.22 -10.17
N ALA A 334 34.58 -22.09 -9.63
CA ALA A 334 33.45 -22.69 -10.34
C ALA A 334 32.48 -21.63 -10.87
N ALA A 335 32.10 -20.67 -10.03
CA ALA A 335 31.21 -19.57 -10.41
C ALA A 335 31.79 -18.69 -11.55
N ARG A 336 33.11 -18.41 -11.53
CA ARG A 336 33.81 -17.69 -12.60
C ARG A 336 33.80 -18.44 -13.92
N ILE A 337 34.10 -19.76 -13.92
CA ILE A 337 34.07 -20.59 -15.13
C ILE A 337 32.66 -20.56 -15.73
N ILE A 338 31.65 -20.82 -14.90
CA ILE A 338 30.24 -20.85 -15.36
C ILE A 338 29.83 -19.47 -15.89
N SER A 339 30.17 -18.40 -15.17
CA SER A 339 29.80 -17.05 -15.61
C SER A 339 30.45 -16.67 -16.94
N ARG A 340 31.73 -17.03 -17.16
CA ARG A 340 32.44 -16.76 -18.43
C ARG A 340 31.87 -17.61 -19.56
N ALA A 341 31.58 -18.87 -19.32
CA ALA A 341 31.00 -19.77 -20.34
C ALA A 341 29.60 -19.31 -20.80
N LEU A 342 28.83 -18.67 -19.91
CA LEU A 342 27.47 -18.19 -20.19
C LEU A 342 27.40 -16.69 -20.49
N SER A 343 28.53 -15.98 -20.50
CA SER A 343 28.62 -14.55 -20.88
C SER A 343 28.77 -14.43 -22.39
N PHE A 344 27.71 -14.05 -23.06
CA PHE A 344 27.75 -13.71 -24.50
C PHE A 344 28.08 -12.22 -24.68
N GLY A 345 29.37 -11.89 -24.83
CA GLY A 345 29.83 -10.64 -25.48
C GLY A 345 29.43 -9.27 -24.88
N GLY A 346 28.71 -9.19 -23.76
CA GLY A 346 28.12 -7.92 -23.29
C GLY A 346 28.31 -7.61 -21.80
N GLY A 347 29.22 -8.28 -21.08
CA GLY A 347 29.47 -8.00 -19.66
C GLY A 347 28.33 -8.41 -18.71
N SER A 348 27.29 -9.07 -19.18
CA SER A 348 26.26 -9.72 -18.35
C SER A 348 26.26 -11.23 -18.56
N ALA A 349 26.10 -11.99 -17.48
CA ALA A 349 25.95 -13.43 -17.51
C ALA A 349 24.52 -13.82 -17.17
N ARG A 350 23.86 -14.58 -18.06
CA ARG A 350 22.56 -15.19 -17.75
C ARG A 350 22.79 -16.54 -17.10
N LEU A 351 22.51 -16.63 -15.83
CA LEU A 351 22.85 -17.79 -15.00
C LEU A 351 21.60 -18.47 -14.45
N PRO A 352 21.48 -19.81 -14.58
CA PRO A 352 20.47 -20.53 -13.81
C PRO A 352 20.91 -20.57 -12.34
N LEU A 353 20.04 -20.06 -11.47
CA LEU A 353 20.19 -20.13 -10.02
C LEU A 353 19.13 -21.06 -9.45
N SER A 354 19.48 -21.82 -8.43
CA SER A 354 18.48 -22.57 -7.66
C SER A 354 18.79 -22.51 -6.18
N VAL A 355 17.72 -22.58 -5.38
CA VAL A 355 17.80 -22.71 -3.93
C VAL A 355 17.20 -24.06 -3.58
N GLN A 356 18.01 -24.93 -2.98
CA GLN A 356 17.61 -26.26 -2.53
C GLN A 356 18.39 -26.60 -1.27
N GLU A 357 17.76 -27.25 -0.29
CA GLU A 357 18.39 -27.68 0.96
C GLU A 357 19.20 -26.56 1.65
N GLN A 358 18.68 -25.33 1.67
CA GLN A 358 19.33 -24.15 2.25
C GLN A 358 20.69 -23.81 1.59
N ARG A 359 20.85 -24.14 0.32
CA ARG A 359 22.02 -23.79 -0.49
C ARG A 359 21.60 -23.08 -1.76
N LEU A 360 22.37 -22.05 -2.10
CA LEU A 360 22.28 -21.38 -3.39
C LEU A 360 23.24 -22.07 -4.36
N PHE A 361 22.74 -22.43 -5.52
CA PHE A 361 23.50 -23.00 -6.62
C PHE A 361 23.56 -22.04 -7.80
N ILE A 362 24.68 -22.04 -8.49
CA ILE A 362 24.83 -21.46 -9.84
C ILE A 362 25.06 -22.63 -10.80
N GLY A 363 24.05 -22.97 -11.60
CA GLY A 363 24.04 -24.24 -12.31
C GLY A 363 24.20 -25.42 -11.32
N PRO A 364 25.11 -26.35 -11.56
CA PRO A 364 25.34 -27.49 -10.66
C PRO A 364 26.21 -27.15 -9.43
N ALA A 365 26.81 -25.96 -9.33
CA ALA A 365 27.79 -25.62 -8.32
C ALA A 365 27.14 -24.97 -7.08
N PRO A 366 27.29 -25.54 -5.87
CA PRO A 366 26.87 -24.89 -4.64
C PRO A 366 27.82 -23.72 -4.31
N VAL A 367 27.25 -22.51 -4.16
CA VAL A 367 28.03 -21.27 -3.96
C VAL A 367 27.95 -20.77 -2.53
N LEU A 368 26.72 -20.80 -1.94
CA LEU A 368 26.46 -20.20 -0.65
C LEU A 368 25.51 -21.06 0.17
N ARG A 369 25.75 -21.15 1.49
CA ARG A 369 24.80 -21.73 2.43
C ARG A 369 23.89 -20.64 2.98
N ILE A 370 22.57 -20.83 2.90
CA ILE A 370 21.54 -19.93 3.39
C ILE A 370 21.20 -20.35 4.83
N LYS A 371 21.15 -19.39 5.75
CA LYS A 371 20.69 -19.67 7.11
C LYS A 371 19.21 -20.03 7.11
N PRO A 372 18.79 -21.05 7.88
CA PRO A 372 17.38 -21.43 7.94
C PRO A 372 16.51 -20.30 8.50
N ILE A 373 15.36 -20.10 7.87
CA ILE A 373 14.33 -19.16 8.35
C ILE A 373 13.63 -19.83 9.54
N ARG A 374 13.52 -19.10 10.63
CA ARG A 374 12.75 -19.51 11.82
C ARG A 374 11.39 -18.84 11.80
N TRP A 375 10.36 -19.63 11.57
CA TRP A 375 8.97 -19.20 11.62
C TRP A 375 8.48 -19.32 13.08
N ASN A 376 8.36 -18.22 13.76
CA ASN A 376 7.88 -18.17 15.16
C ASN A 376 6.37 -17.99 15.20
#